data_892bee17f2dd5ac3147703802092d110
#
_entry.id   892bee17f2dd5ac3147703802092d110
#
_cell.length_a   1.000
_cell.length_b   1.000
_cell.length_c   1.000
_cell.angle_alpha   90.00
_cell.angle_beta   90.00
_cell.angle_gamma   90.00
#
_symmetry.space_group_name_H-M   'P 1'
#
loop_
_entity.id
_entity.type
_entity.pdbx_description
1 polymer ?
#
loop_
_entity_poly.entity_id
_entity_poly.type
_entity_poly.pdbx_seq_one_letter_code
_entity_poly.pdbx_strand_id
1 'polypeptide(L)'
;DGDRRGGRDQRVTVEDSMGAVHASRGRLAPPSKDLLSEVAILARLCAALFEADGAGSNGTPRADWGAMESDYALIRAHIATVDGKARFTANSLEYPRIPPGRLLLQTLRSHDQYNTTIYGKDDRYRGVYGGRRVVLIHPEDVADMGFAVGDMVDLVSEWTAPDGSVRERRAEAFRIVAYPTPRRNAAAYYPETNVLVPLESVADVSNTPTSKSVIVRLEARDRASSPTPSS
;
A
#
# COMPACT_ATOMS: atom_id res chain seq x y z
N ASP A 1 -7.39 14.49 -18.82
CA ASP A 1 -8.17 15.31 -19.76
C ASP A 1 -8.58 16.62 -19.09
N GLY A 2 -8.62 17.71 -19.88
CA GLY A 2 -9.03 19.02 -19.39
C GLY A 2 -10.55 19.12 -19.29
N ASP A 3 -11.09 18.98 -18.10
CA ASP A 3 -12.52 19.19 -17.88
C ASP A 3 -12.81 20.68 -17.71
N ARG A 4 -13.75 21.20 -18.49
CA ARG A 4 -14.18 22.63 -18.50
C ARG A 4 -15.65 22.81 -18.15
N ARG A 5 -16.20 21.94 -17.35
CA ARG A 5 -17.58 22.07 -16.89
C ARG A 5 -17.76 23.36 -16.10
N GLY A 6 -18.92 23.94 -16.21
CA GLY A 6 -19.18 25.25 -15.64
C GLY A 6 -18.39 26.40 -16.24
N GLY A 7 -17.81 26.22 -17.46
CA GLY A 7 -17.07 27.26 -18.19
C GLY A 7 -15.67 27.57 -17.62
N ARG A 8 -15.16 26.76 -16.69
CA ARG A 8 -13.86 26.92 -16.04
C ARG A 8 -13.05 25.63 -16.13
N ASP A 9 -11.72 25.76 -16.14
CA ASP A 9 -10.83 24.63 -15.99
C ASP A 9 -11.01 24.02 -14.58
N GLN A 10 -11.44 22.76 -14.54
CA GLN A 10 -11.60 22.03 -13.29
C GLN A 10 -10.26 21.47 -12.80
N ARG A 11 -10.10 21.40 -11.48
CA ARG A 11 -8.91 20.86 -10.83
C ARG A 11 -9.32 19.88 -9.75
N VAL A 12 -8.55 18.81 -9.62
CA VAL A 12 -8.66 17.85 -8.51
C VAL A 12 -7.40 17.94 -7.66
N THR A 13 -7.51 17.59 -6.39
CA THR A 13 -6.35 17.41 -5.52
C THR A 13 -5.91 15.96 -5.57
N VAL A 14 -4.60 15.76 -5.68
CA VAL A 14 -3.96 14.44 -5.67
C VAL A 14 -2.93 14.45 -4.55
N GLU A 15 -2.99 13.47 -3.68
CA GLU A 15 -1.97 13.24 -2.66
C GLU A 15 -0.95 12.25 -3.20
N ASP A 16 0.32 12.59 -3.10
CA ASP A 16 1.41 11.68 -3.47
C ASP A 16 1.78 10.75 -2.30
N SER A 17 2.66 9.81 -2.55
CA SER A 17 3.11 8.84 -1.55
C SER A 17 3.89 9.44 -0.37
N MET A 18 4.23 10.71 -0.46
CA MET A 18 4.92 11.47 0.59
C MET A 18 3.95 12.33 1.42
N GLY A 19 2.65 12.24 1.12
CA GLY A 19 1.62 13.03 1.79
C GLY A 19 1.52 14.49 1.31
N ALA A 20 2.21 14.85 0.23
CA ALA A 20 2.08 16.18 -0.35
C ALA A 20 0.86 16.25 -1.27
N VAL A 21 0.04 17.29 -1.09
CA VAL A 21 -1.19 17.49 -1.87
C VAL A 21 -0.92 18.44 -3.01
N HIS A 22 -1.16 17.98 -4.24
CA HIS A 22 -0.96 18.72 -5.46
C HIS A 22 -2.29 19.02 -6.16
N ALA A 23 -2.38 20.20 -6.78
CA ALA A 23 -3.49 20.50 -7.68
C ALA A 23 -3.18 19.88 -9.07
N SER A 24 -4.03 18.97 -9.50
CA SER A 24 -3.92 18.35 -10.83
C SER A 24 -5.02 18.85 -11.74
N ARG A 25 -4.67 19.09 -13.01
CA ARG A 25 -5.65 19.34 -14.09
C ARG A 25 -5.20 18.66 -15.37
N GLY A 26 -6.15 18.14 -16.11
CA GLY A 26 -5.89 17.64 -17.47
C GLY A 26 -5.56 18.78 -18.44
N ARG A 27 -4.67 18.50 -19.39
CA ARG A 27 -4.24 19.46 -20.42
C ARG A 27 -4.81 19.14 -21.80
N LEU A 28 -5.26 17.90 -22.00
CA LEU A 28 -5.77 17.43 -23.27
C LEU A 28 -7.29 17.61 -23.32
N ALA A 29 -7.81 18.00 -24.49
CA ALA A 29 -9.25 17.95 -24.69
C ALA A 29 -9.72 16.49 -24.67
N PRO A 30 -10.87 16.18 -24.07
CA PRO A 30 -11.42 14.83 -24.10
C PRO A 30 -11.70 14.44 -25.57
N PRO A 31 -11.47 13.18 -25.94
CA PRO A 31 -11.67 12.71 -27.32
C PRO A 31 -13.14 12.73 -27.78
N SER A 32 -14.06 12.88 -26.86
CA SER A 32 -15.50 13.09 -27.14
C SER A 32 -16.09 14.06 -26.14
N LYS A 33 -17.02 14.89 -26.58
CA LYS A 33 -17.82 15.77 -25.71
C LYS A 33 -18.74 15.01 -24.75
N ASP A 34 -19.00 13.75 -25.05
CA ASP A 34 -19.88 12.90 -24.26
C ASP A 34 -19.14 12.16 -23.14
N LEU A 35 -17.81 12.23 -23.14
CA LEU A 35 -16.99 11.68 -22.05
C LEU A 35 -17.16 12.52 -20.78
N LEU A 36 -17.43 11.82 -19.71
CA LEU A 36 -17.51 12.36 -18.37
C LEU A 36 -16.21 12.11 -17.61
N SER A 37 -15.81 13.07 -16.77
CA SER A 37 -14.76 12.82 -15.79
C SER A 37 -15.27 11.87 -14.69
N GLU A 38 -14.37 11.22 -13.97
CA GLU A 38 -14.72 10.42 -12.79
C GLU A 38 -15.57 11.20 -11.78
N VAL A 39 -15.21 12.46 -11.54
CA VAL A 39 -15.95 13.36 -10.64
C VAL A 39 -17.38 13.55 -11.13
N ALA A 40 -17.58 13.80 -12.41
CA ALA A 40 -18.91 13.99 -12.98
C ALA A 40 -19.74 12.69 -12.96
N ILE A 41 -19.10 11.53 -13.20
CA ILE A 41 -19.77 10.22 -13.11
C ILE A 41 -20.26 9.99 -11.68
N LEU A 42 -19.38 10.20 -10.70
CA LEU A 42 -19.73 10.02 -9.29
C LEU A 42 -20.80 11.01 -8.82
N ALA A 43 -20.68 12.28 -9.19
CA ALA A 43 -21.67 13.30 -8.84
C ALA A 43 -23.06 12.93 -9.36
N ARG A 44 -23.18 12.50 -10.63
CA ARG A 44 -24.45 12.05 -11.22
C ARG A 44 -24.98 10.77 -10.56
N LEU A 45 -24.10 9.82 -10.25
CA LEU A 45 -24.50 8.59 -9.55
C LEU A 45 -25.02 8.92 -8.15
N CYS A 46 -24.34 9.79 -7.41
CA CYS A 46 -24.77 10.22 -6.09
C CYS A 46 -26.07 11.01 -6.14
N ALA A 47 -26.25 11.89 -7.12
CA ALA A 47 -27.54 12.55 -7.34
C ALA A 47 -28.67 11.56 -7.57
N ALA A 48 -28.46 10.58 -8.45
CA ALA A 48 -29.47 9.56 -8.75
C ALA A 48 -29.82 8.66 -7.55
N LEU A 49 -28.83 8.38 -6.69
CA LEU A 49 -29.02 7.50 -5.52
C LEU A 49 -29.61 8.23 -4.30
N PHE A 50 -29.21 9.48 -4.08
CA PHE A 50 -29.48 10.17 -2.82
C PHE A 50 -30.45 11.35 -2.93
N GLU A 51 -30.72 11.87 -4.13
CA GLU A 51 -31.73 12.93 -4.31
C GLU A 51 -33.16 12.40 -4.21
N ALA A 52 -33.36 11.09 -4.45
CA ALA A 52 -34.67 10.46 -4.37
C ALA A 52 -35.20 10.26 -2.93
N ASP A 53 -34.29 10.22 -1.93
CA ASP A 53 -34.62 9.75 -0.58
C ASP A 53 -35.04 10.83 0.44
N GLY A 54 -35.32 12.08 0.02
CA GLY A 54 -35.73 13.14 1.00
C GLY A 54 -34.65 13.40 2.06
N ALA A 55 -34.80 14.39 2.95
CA ALA A 55 -33.78 14.91 3.88
C ALA A 55 -33.01 13.83 4.65
N GLY A 56 -31.67 13.95 4.69
CA GLY A 56 -30.79 13.09 5.49
C GLY A 56 -31.24 13.03 6.95
N SER A 57 -31.26 11.86 7.52
CA SER A 57 -31.84 11.53 8.84
C SER A 57 -31.19 12.25 10.03
N ASN A 58 -30.09 13.01 9.83
CA ASN A 58 -29.30 13.61 10.92
C ASN A 58 -29.11 15.14 10.82
N GLY A 59 -29.94 15.86 10.03
CA GLY A 59 -29.83 17.32 9.93
C GLY A 59 -28.55 17.85 9.27
N THR A 60 -27.76 16.99 8.65
CA THR A 60 -26.55 17.40 7.90
C THR A 60 -26.98 18.00 6.57
N PRO A 61 -26.44 19.17 6.16
CA PRO A 61 -26.72 19.75 4.86
C PRO A 61 -26.41 18.73 3.76
N ARG A 62 -27.37 18.52 2.85
CA ARG A 62 -27.14 17.66 1.70
C ARG A 62 -26.07 18.23 0.80
N ALA A 63 -25.24 17.36 0.27
CA ALA A 63 -24.34 17.71 -0.80
C ALA A 63 -25.16 18.03 -2.06
N ASP A 64 -24.93 19.20 -2.65
CA ASP A 64 -25.44 19.53 -3.97
C ASP A 64 -24.59 18.85 -5.05
N TRP A 65 -24.95 17.65 -5.38
CA TRP A 65 -24.21 16.82 -6.35
C TRP A 65 -24.19 17.45 -7.74
N GLY A 66 -25.26 18.13 -8.15
CA GLY A 66 -25.32 18.83 -9.43
C GLY A 66 -24.37 20.01 -9.49
N ALA A 67 -24.31 20.81 -8.42
CA ALA A 67 -23.33 21.89 -8.32
C ALA A 67 -21.89 21.36 -8.29
N MET A 68 -21.62 20.23 -7.62
CA MET A 68 -20.29 19.59 -7.59
C MET A 68 -19.82 19.09 -8.95
N GLU A 69 -20.74 18.66 -9.84
CA GLU A 69 -20.41 18.33 -11.22
C GLU A 69 -19.85 19.54 -11.99
N SER A 70 -20.39 20.73 -11.70
CA SER A 70 -20.06 21.97 -12.39
C SER A 70 -18.87 22.71 -11.77
N ASP A 71 -18.60 22.51 -10.49
CA ASP A 71 -17.50 23.13 -9.76
C ASP A 71 -16.88 22.19 -8.74
N TYR A 72 -15.73 21.61 -9.10
CA TYR A 72 -14.98 20.69 -8.24
C TYR A 72 -14.42 21.33 -6.97
N ALA A 73 -14.40 22.68 -6.90
CA ALA A 73 -14.04 23.36 -5.66
C ALA A 73 -15.07 23.09 -4.53
N LEU A 74 -16.32 22.84 -4.88
CA LEU A 74 -17.38 22.51 -3.90
C LEU A 74 -17.13 21.17 -3.23
N ILE A 75 -16.53 20.20 -3.93
CA ILE A 75 -16.15 18.91 -3.35
C ILE A 75 -15.14 19.13 -2.22
N ARG A 76 -14.14 19.97 -2.45
CA ARG A 76 -13.14 20.32 -1.42
C ARG A 76 -13.74 21.07 -0.24
N ALA A 77 -14.68 21.96 -0.50
CA ALA A 77 -15.40 22.70 0.54
C ALA A 77 -16.34 21.82 1.35
N HIS A 78 -16.85 20.74 0.74
CA HIS A 78 -17.76 19.79 1.40
C HIS A 78 -17.03 18.70 2.20
N ILE A 79 -15.71 18.57 2.07
CA ILE A 79 -14.92 17.75 3.02
C ILE A 79 -15.02 18.45 4.38
N ALA A 80 -16.06 18.09 5.08
CA ALA A 80 -16.57 18.81 6.21
C ALA A 80 -15.66 18.66 7.43
N THR A 81 -15.14 19.76 7.83
CA THR A 81 -14.84 19.96 9.23
C THR A 81 -16.02 20.69 9.86
N VAL A 82 -16.33 20.38 11.11
CA VAL A 82 -17.48 20.95 11.85
C VAL A 82 -17.52 22.48 11.83
N ASP A 83 -16.40 23.13 11.58
CA ASP A 83 -16.20 24.58 11.57
C ASP A 83 -15.61 25.11 10.24
N GLY A 84 -15.58 24.29 9.18
CA GLY A 84 -15.03 24.67 7.87
C GLY A 84 -13.50 24.84 7.85
N LYS A 85 -12.79 24.43 8.91
CA LYS A 85 -11.33 24.52 9.00
C LYS A 85 -10.70 23.14 9.11
N ALA A 86 -9.60 22.93 8.42
CA ALA A 86 -8.81 21.70 8.58
C ALA A 86 -8.31 21.59 10.03
N ARG A 87 -8.54 20.46 10.66
CA ARG A 87 -8.04 20.15 12.01
C ARG A 87 -6.89 19.16 11.87
N PHE A 88 -5.72 19.58 12.27
CA PHE A 88 -4.56 18.71 12.36
C PHE A 88 -4.57 18.05 13.74
N THR A 89 -4.58 16.74 13.75
CA THR A 89 -4.46 15.96 14.98
C THR A 89 -3.00 15.54 15.15
N ALA A 90 -2.41 15.87 16.29
CA ALA A 90 -1.13 15.32 16.66
C ALA A 90 -1.35 13.87 17.13
N ASN A 91 -0.99 12.92 16.32
CA ASN A 91 -1.04 11.52 16.68
C ASN A 91 0.31 11.08 17.24
N SER A 92 0.31 10.26 18.29
CA SER A 92 1.51 9.58 18.74
C SER A 92 1.98 8.63 17.64
N LEU A 93 3.26 8.70 17.31
CA LEU A 93 3.84 7.77 16.34
C LEU A 93 4.18 6.46 17.08
N GLU A 94 3.38 5.44 16.85
CA GLU A 94 3.68 4.09 17.31
C GLU A 94 4.50 3.36 16.25
N TYR A 95 5.59 2.75 16.68
CA TYR A 95 6.43 1.92 15.82
C TYR A 95 6.77 0.60 16.52
N PRO A 96 6.83 -0.50 15.78
CA PRO A 96 7.12 -1.80 16.37
C PRO A 96 8.54 -1.82 16.94
N ARG A 97 8.68 -2.33 18.16
CA ARG A 97 10.00 -2.61 18.73
C ARG A 97 10.51 -3.92 18.15
N ILE A 98 11.65 -3.86 17.47
CA ILE A 98 12.25 -5.02 16.82
C ILE A 98 13.12 -5.75 17.87
N PRO A 99 12.83 -7.02 18.22
CA PRO A 99 13.67 -7.78 19.14
C PRO A 99 15.08 -8.03 18.57
N PRO A 100 16.10 -8.31 19.40
CA PRO A 100 17.41 -8.72 18.92
C PRO A 100 17.33 -9.92 17.97
N GLY A 101 18.16 -9.94 16.92
CA GLY A 101 18.18 -11.00 15.92
C GLY A 101 16.93 -11.07 15.03
N ARG A 102 16.11 -10.03 14.99
CA ARG A 102 14.93 -9.89 14.14
C ARG A 102 15.06 -8.70 13.21
N LEU A 103 14.31 -8.76 12.11
CA LEU A 103 14.15 -7.71 11.13
C LEU A 103 12.69 -7.27 11.04
N LEU A 104 12.48 -6.00 10.73
CA LEU A 104 11.17 -5.49 10.35
C LEU A 104 11.01 -5.63 8.84
N LEU A 105 10.16 -6.55 8.41
CA LEU A 105 9.89 -6.81 7.01
C LEU A 105 8.74 -5.95 6.50
N GLN A 106 8.98 -5.29 5.37
CA GLN A 106 7.97 -4.60 4.59
C GLN A 106 7.74 -5.34 3.26
N THR A 107 6.48 -5.63 2.95
CA THR A 107 6.14 -6.19 1.64
C THR A 107 6.19 -5.11 0.56
N LEU A 108 6.73 -5.44 -0.62
CA LEU A 108 6.90 -4.54 -1.75
C LEU A 108 6.21 -5.08 -3.00
N ARG A 109 5.93 -4.18 -3.94
CA ARG A 109 5.75 -4.49 -5.36
C ARG A 109 7.10 -4.50 -6.07
N SER A 110 7.29 -5.41 -7.03
CA SER A 110 8.37 -5.23 -8.01
C SER A 110 8.06 -4.03 -8.90
N HIS A 111 9.07 -3.51 -9.60
CA HIS A 111 8.90 -2.28 -10.39
C HIS A 111 7.79 -2.38 -11.44
N ASP A 112 7.69 -3.51 -12.12
CA ASP A 112 6.68 -3.73 -13.18
C ASP A 112 5.38 -4.37 -12.67
N GLN A 113 5.17 -4.45 -11.35
CA GLN A 113 3.98 -4.99 -10.74
C GLN A 113 3.02 -3.86 -10.35
N TYR A 114 1.85 -3.83 -10.97
CA TYR A 114 0.75 -2.91 -10.65
C TYR A 114 -0.34 -3.63 -9.83
N ASN A 115 -1.58 -3.24 -9.95
CA ASN A 115 -2.72 -3.89 -9.30
C ASN A 115 -3.18 -5.16 -10.04
N THR A 116 -2.24 -5.89 -10.63
CA THR A 116 -2.50 -7.08 -11.42
C THR A 116 -1.79 -8.30 -10.82
N THR A 117 -2.19 -9.48 -11.21
CA THR A 117 -1.50 -10.74 -10.90
C THR A 117 -0.35 -11.03 -11.88
N ILE A 118 -0.21 -10.23 -12.94
CA ILE A 118 0.84 -10.37 -13.94
C ILE A 118 2.03 -9.54 -13.51
N TYR A 119 3.16 -10.18 -13.29
CA TYR A 119 4.42 -9.55 -12.90
C TYR A 119 5.62 -10.31 -13.45
N GLY A 120 6.65 -9.57 -13.79
CA GLY A 120 7.92 -10.14 -14.26
C GLY A 120 8.73 -10.79 -13.14
N LYS A 121 9.72 -11.59 -13.51
CA LYS A 121 10.67 -12.22 -12.59
C LYS A 121 11.88 -11.31 -12.31
N ASP A 122 12.00 -10.21 -13.01
CA ASP A 122 13.13 -9.28 -12.92
C ASP A 122 12.66 -7.94 -12.38
N ASP A 123 13.41 -7.43 -11.42
CA ASP A 123 13.31 -6.04 -10.95
C ASP A 123 14.65 -5.37 -11.16
N ARG A 124 14.87 -4.85 -12.37
CA ARG A 124 16.13 -4.23 -12.81
C ARG A 124 16.51 -3.03 -11.96
N TYR A 125 15.55 -2.32 -11.37
CA TYR A 125 15.81 -1.13 -10.55
C TYR A 125 16.39 -1.49 -9.18
N ARG A 126 16.14 -2.72 -8.71
CA ARG A 126 16.69 -3.25 -7.47
C ARG A 126 17.77 -4.30 -7.70
N GLY A 127 18.17 -4.54 -8.95
CA GLY A 127 19.19 -5.54 -9.28
C GLY A 127 18.75 -6.98 -9.02
N VAL A 128 17.46 -7.28 -9.09
CA VAL A 128 16.90 -8.61 -8.89
C VAL A 128 16.59 -9.23 -10.23
N TYR A 129 17.10 -10.44 -10.47
CA TYR A 129 16.92 -11.19 -11.72
C TYR A 129 16.55 -12.64 -11.44
N GLY A 130 15.73 -13.21 -12.32
CA GLY A 130 15.42 -14.63 -12.38
C GLY A 130 14.49 -15.15 -11.29
N GLY A 131 13.84 -14.28 -10.51
CA GLY A 131 12.92 -14.74 -9.48
C GLY A 131 12.48 -13.67 -8.52
N ARG A 132 11.42 -13.96 -7.78
CA ARG A 132 10.77 -13.05 -6.85
C ARG A 132 10.94 -13.44 -5.38
N ARG A 133 11.36 -14.68 -5.11
CA ARG A 133 11.68 -15.12 -3.74
C ARG A 133 13.04 -14.57 -3.32
N VAL A 134 13.07 -13.27 -3.06
CA VAL A 134 14.26 -12.56 -2.58
C VAL A 134 13.88 -11.74 -1.34
N VAL A 135 14.84 -11.59 -0.44
CA VAL A 135 14.76 -10.68 0.69
C VAL A 135 15.89 -9.67 0.59
N LEU A 136 15.52 -8.40 0.54
CA LEU A 136 16.41 -7.26 0.44
C LEU A 136 16.80 -6.84 1.86
N ILE A 137 18.09 -6.86 2.19
CA ILE A 137 18.58 -6.61 3.54
C ILE A 137 19.84 -5.74 3.45
N HIS A 138 20.05 -4.88 4.44
CA HIS A 138 21.28 -4.09 4.56
C HIS A 138 22.51 -5.01 4.66
N PRO A 139 23.59 -4.76 3.90
CA PRO A 139 24.77 -5.64 3.91
C PRO A 139 25.35 -5.91 5.30
N GLU A 140 25.40 -4.89 6.16
CA GLU A 140 25.89 -5.06 7.52
C GLU A 140 24.96 -5.93 8.39
N ASP A 141 23.64 -5.85 8.21
CA ASP A 141 22.71 -6.72 8.91
C ASP A 141 22.85 -8.18 8.46
N VAL A 142 23.13 -8.41 7.17
CA VAL A 142 23.42 -9.76 6.64
C VAL A 142 24.64 -10.34 7.36
N ALA A 143 25.73 -9.56 7.46
CA ALA A 143 26.96 -9.97 8.13
C ALA A 143 26.77 -10.16 9.65
N ASP A 144 26.11 -9.22 10.32
CA ASP A 144 25.84 -9.28 11.77
C ASP A 144 25.00 -10.52 12.15
N MET A 145 24.15 -10.99 11.24
CA MET A 145 23.32 -12.18 11.45
C MET A 145 24.00 -13.48 11.00
N GLY A 146 25.24 -13.41 10.54
CA GLY A 146 26.05 -14.58 10.17
C GLY A 146 25.70 -15.18 8.81
N PHE A 147 25.05 -14.43 7.92
CA PHE A 147 24.73 -14.85 6.56
C PHE A 147 25.63 -14.18 5.52
N ALA A 148 25.57 -14.70 4.32
CA ALA A 148 26.18 -14.13 3.13
C ALA A 148 25.12 -13.71 2.10
N VAL A 149 25.45 -12.72 1.28
CA VAL A 149 24.62 -12.35 0.13
C VAL A 149 24.53 -13.54 -0.83
N GLY A 150 23.32 -13.88 -1.23
CA GLY A 150 23.04 -15.04 -2.07
C GLY A 150 22.63 -16.31 -1.30
N ASP A 151 22.80 -16.33 0.03
CA ASP A 151 22.32 -17.46 0.84
C ASP A 151 20.80 -17.62 0.71
N MET A 152 20.37 -18.88 0.79
CA MET A 152 18.96 -19.25 0.81
C MET A 152 18.49 -19.38 2.25
N VAL A 153 17.41 -18.67 2.56
CA VAL A 153 16.84 -18.64 3.91
C VAL A 153 15.32 -18.83 3.87
N ASP A 154 14.78 -19.25 4.98
CA ASP A 154 13.35 -19.16 5.25
C ASP A 154 13.10 -17.91 6.09
N LEU A 155 12.02 -17.21 5.77
CA LEU A 155 11.52 -16.11 6.57
C LEU A 155 10.47 -16.65 7.53
N VAL A 156 10.64 -16.41 8.81
CA VAL A 156 9.68 -16.85 9.84
C VAL A 156 9.16 -15.64 10.58
N SER A 157 7.86 -15.39 10.45
CA SER A 157 7.19 -14.33 11.23
C SER A 157 6.72 -14.87 12.58
N GLU A 158 6.77 -13.99 13.57
CA GLU A 158 6.26 -14.25 14.92
C GLU A 158 5.13 -13.25 15.18
N TRP A 159 3.97 -13.77 15.54
CA TRP A 159 2.79 -12.96 15.79
C TRP A 159 2.14 -13.35 17.11
N THR A 160 1.88 -12.38 17.96
CA THR A 160 1.16 -12.58 19.20
C THR A 160 -0.34 -12.47 18.92
N ALA A 161 -1.05 -13.57 19.07
CA ALA A 161 -2.49 -13.63 18.89
C ALA A 161 -3.22 -12.90 20.04
N PRO A 162 -4.50 -12.54 19.87
CA PRO A 162 -5.28 -11.89 20.94
C PRO A 162 -5.38 -12.70 22.26
N ASP A 163 -5.23 -14.03 22.18
CA ASP A 163 -5.18 -14.93 23.32
C ASP A 163 -3.81 -14.97 24.03
N GLY A 164 -2.85 -14.16 23.57
CA GLY A 164 -1.49 -14.11 24.08
C GLY A 164 -0.55 -15.20 23.58
N SER A 165 -1.03 -16.15 22.77
CA SER A 165 -0.18 -17.19 22.19
C SER A 165 0.69 -16.61 21.06
N VAL A 166 1.96 -17.06 20.99
CA VAL A 166 2.84 -16.72 19.87
C VAL A 166 2.66 -17.77 18.78
N ARG A 167 2.33 -17.31 17.58
CA ARG A 167 2.16 -18.14 16.39
C ARG A 167 3.21 -17.78 15.36
N GLU A 168 3.75 -18.79 14.70
CA GLU A 168 4.74 -18.64 13.66
C GLU A 168 4.16 -18.96 12.29
N ARG A 169 4.62 -18.22 11.28
CA ARG A 169 4.33 -18.49 9.87
C ARG A 169 5.62 -18.42 9.08
N ARG A 170 5.73 -19.28 8.06
CA ARG A 170 6.96 -19.48 7.32
C ARG A 170 6.76 -19.22 5.84
N ALA A 171 7.67 -18.46 5.25
CA ALA A 171 7.83 -18.31 3.81
C ALA A 171 9.20 -18.87 3.41
N GLU A 172 9.18 -19.92 2.61
CA GLU A 172 10.36 -20.73 2.32
C GLU A 172 11.15 -20.23 1.11
N ALA A 173 12.46 -20.52 1.13
CA ALA A 173 13.37 -20.40 0.00
C ALA A 173 13.49 -18.99 -0.59
N PHE A 174 13.86 -18.03 0.26
CA PHE A 174 14.20 -16.68 -0.15
C PHE A 174 15.71 -16.50 -0.27
N ARG A 175 16.17 -15.91 -1.37
CA ARG A 175 17.57 -15.57 -1.59
C ARG A 175 17.86 -14.20 -0.96
N ILE A 176 18.90 -14.09 -0.17
CA ILE A 176 19.38 -12.81 0.40
C ILE A 176 19.99 -11.95 -0.72
N VAL A 177 19.51 -10.72 -0.83
CA VAL A 177 20.02 -9.69 -1.74
C VAL A 177 20.45 -8.48 -0.92
N ALA A 178 21.69 -8.04 -1.09
CA ALA A 178 22.18 -6.82 -0.46
C ALA A 178 21.45 -5.60 -1.06
N TYR A 179 20.87 -4.78 -0.20
CA TYR A 179 20.16 -3.57 -0.60
C TYR A 179 20.28 -2.52 0.51
N PRO A 180 20.38 -1.22 0.21
CA PRO A 180 20.55 -0.16 1.20
C PRO A 180 19.22 0.14 1.95
N THR A 181 18.61 -0.89 2.54
CA THR A 181 17.53 -0.70 3.50
C THR A 181 18.06 -0.02 4.76
N PRO A 182 17.23 0.69 5.54
CA PRO A 182 17.62 1.07 6.89
C PRO A 182 18.02 -0.15 7.70
N ARG A 183 18.96 0.02 8.64
CA ARG A 183 19.43 -1.07 9.51
C ARG A 183 18.24 -1.72 10.24
N ARG A 184 18.33 -3.04 10.39
CA ARG A 184 17.30 -3.90 10.98
C ARG A 184 15.96 -3.92 10.24
N ASN A 185 15.93 -3.46 8.98
CA ASN A 185 14.79 -3.55 8.11
C ASN A 185 15.08 -4.48 6.93
N ALA A 186 14.02 -5.15 6.49
CA ALA A 186 14.06 -6.00 5.32
C ALA A 186 12.87 -5.67 4.40
N ALA A 187 13.01 -6.03 3.14
CA ALA A 187 11.92 -5.91 2.18
C ALA A 187 11.85 -7.14 1.28
N ALA A 188 10.65 -7.57 0.93
CA ALA A 188 10.43 -8.68 0.03
C ALA A 188 9.14 -8.50 -0.77
N TYR A 189 9.02 -9.20 -1.90
CA TYR A 189 7.85 -9.05 -2.77
C TYR A 189 6.63 -9.79 -2.25
N TYR A 190 5.46 -9.20 -2.44
CA TYR A 190 4.20 -9.91 -2.36
C TYR A 190 3.73 -10.33 -3.79
N PRO A 191 2.99 -11.41 -3.98
CA PRO A 191 2.32 -12.22 -2.96
C PRO A 191 3.20 -13.25 -2.26
N GLU A 192 4.47 -13.38 -2.61
CA GLU A 192 5.37 -14.43 -2.09
C GLU A 192 5.48 -14.40 -0.55
N THR A 193 5.39 -13.21 0.04
CA THR A 193 5.45 -13.01 1.50
C THR A 193 4.10 -12.90 2.20
N ASN A 194 2.98 -12.97 1.48
CA ASN A 194 1.65 -12.86 2.10
C ASN A 194 1.38 -13.92 3.16
N VAL A 195 1.98 -15.09 3.01
CA VAL A 195 1.88 -16.19 3.97
C VAL A 195 2.35 -15.80 5.38
N LEU A 196 3.24 -14.82 5.50
CA LEU A 196 3.80 -14.37 6.78
C LEU A 196 2.80 -13.57 7.63
N VAL A 197 1.72 -13.06 7.03
CA VAL A 197 0.72 -12.24 7.73
C VAL A 197 -0.49 -13.12 8.06
N PRO A 198 -0.82 -13.32 9.35
CA PRO A 198 -2.04 -14.01 9.73
C PRO A 198 -3.28 -13.27 9.24
N LEU A 199 -4.37 -13.99 8.99
CA LEU A 199 -5.64 -13.39 8.55
C LEU A 199 -6.22 -12.43 9.60
N GLU A 200 -5.96 -12.74 10.87
CA GLU A 200 -6.42 -11.93 12.01
C GLU A 200 -5.54 -10.71 12.29
N SER A 201 -4.38 -10.61 11.64
CA SER A 201 -3.46 -9.49 11.83
C SER A 201 -3.83 -8.33 10.92
N VAL A 202 -4.72 -7.49 11.40
CA VAL A 202 -5.27 -6.34 10.68
C VAL A 202 -5.12 -5.06 11.51
N ALA A 203 -5.12 -3.92 10.83
CA ALA A 203 -5.11 -2.61 11.47
C ALA A 203 -6.48 -2.30 12.08
N ASP A 204 -6.49 -1.69 13.27
CA ASP A 204 -7.67 -1.54 14.14
C ASP A 204 -8.90 -0.93 13.47
N VAL A 205 -8.75 0.11 12.66
CA VAL A 205 -9.89 0.83 12.08
C VAL A 205 -10.17 0.39 10.64
N SER A 206 -9.14 0.21 9.85
CA SER A 206 -9.28 -0.05 8.41
C SER A 206 -9.43 -1.53 8.07
N ASN A 207 -9.18 -2.45 9.02
CA ASN A 207 -9.08 -3.89 8.79
C ASN A 207 -8.10 -4.28 7.66
N THR A 208 -7.15 -3.40 7.37
CA THR A 208 -6.12 -3.66 6.36
C THR A 208 -5.08 -4.62 6.91
N PRO A 209 -4.65 -5.66 6.17
CA PRO A 209 -3.59 -6.57 6.60
C PRO A 209 -2.30 -5.83 6.96
N THR A 210 -1.68 -6.20 8.09
CA THR A 210 -0.48 -5.52 8.63
C THR A 210 0.81 -5.92 7.89
N SER A 211 0.77 -5.96 6.58
CA SER A 211 1.86 -6.46 5.72
C SER A 211 3.06 -5.51 5.58
N LYS A 212 3.03 -4.34 6.22
CA LYS A 212 4.11 -3.35 6.15
C LYS A 212 5.01 -3.31 7.40
N SER A 213 4.68 -4.10 8.41
CA SER A 213 5.42 -4.11 9.69
C SER A 213 5.47 -5.51 10.27
N VAL A 214 6.01 -6.46 9.51
CA VAL A 214 6.08 -7.88 9.93
C VAL A 214 7.44 -8.15 10.58
N ILE A 215 7.45 -8.55 11.84
CA ILE A 215 8.68 -8.98 12.51
C ILE A 215 9.03 -10.39 12.05
N VAL A 216 10.24 -10.56 11.54
CA VAL A 216 10.72 -11.83 11.01
C VAL A 216 12.11 -12.17 11.52
N ARG A 217 12.41 -13.48 11.63
CA ARG A 217 13.75 -14.01 11.72
C ARG A 217 14.13 -14.74 10.43
N LEU A 218 15.40 -14.87 10.19
CA LEU A 218 15.94 -15.68 9.10
C LEU A 218 16.36 -17.04 9.65
N GLU A 219 16.03 -18.09 8.95
CA GLU A 219 16.53 -19.44 9.22
C GLU A 219 17.29 -19.96 8.00
N ALA A 220 18.50 -20.44 8.25
CA ALA A 220 19.32 -21.02 7.19
C ALA A 220 18.64 -22.25 6.58
N ARG A 221 18.69 -22.36 5.26
CA ARG A 221 18.33 -23.62 4.57
C ARG A 221 19.58 -24.42 4.30
N ASP A 222 19.57 -25.66 4.72
CA ASP A 222 20.64 -26.60 4.34
C ASP A 222 20.68 -26.74 2.83
N ARG A 223 21.88 -26.65 2.24
CA ARG A 223 22.09 -26.76 0.79
C ARG A 223 21.66 -28.14 0.19
N ALA A 224 21.26 -29.07 1.04
CA ALA A 224 20.94 -30.46 0.65
C ALA A 224 19.50 -30.72 0.20
N SER A 225 18.60 -29.71 0.22
CA SER A 225 17.17 -29.90 -0.12
C SER A 225 16.72 -29.21 -1.42
N SER A 226 17.59 -29.08 -2.41
CA SER A 226 17.17 -28.71 -3.75
C SER A 226 16.44 -29.90 -4.38
N PRO A 227 15.16 -29.77 -4.80
CA PRO A 227 14.53 -30.80 -5.58
C PRO A 227 15.30 -30.93 -6.90
N THR A 228 15.75 -32.13 -7.22
CA THR A 228 16.31 -32.50 -8.53
C THR A 228 15.26 -32.12 -9.59
N PRO A 229 15.61 -31.37 -10.65
CA PRO A 229 14.68 -31.14 -11.73
C PRO A 229 14.33 -32.49 -12.36
N SER A 230 13.06 -32.86 -12.33
CA SER A 230 12.54 -34.00 -13.10
C SER A 230 12.75 -33.70 -14.58
N SER A 231 13.56 -34.54 -15.22
CA SER A 231 13.83 -34.61 -16.65
C SER A 231 12.58 -34.78 -17.49
#